data_3d9ddc551d0e37260cb7c843332d1f2e
#
_entry.id   3d9ddc551d0e37260cb7c843332d1f2e
#
_cell.length_a   1.000
_cell.length_b   1.000
_cell.length_c   1.000
_cell.angle_alpha   90.00
_cell.angle_beta   90.00
_cell.angle_gamma   90.00
#
_symmetry.space_group_name_H-M   'P 1'
#
loop_
_entity.id
_entity.type
_entity.pdbx_description
1 polymer ?
#
loop_
_entity_poly.entity_id
_entity_poly.type
_entity_poly.pdbx_seq_one_letter_code
_entity_poly.pdbx_strand_id
1 'polypeptide(L)'
;MPYTIRRVTLADVDSFRTLRLQALADTPDAFGDTLAHAQSQSNGYWTERVTTMTIDTRGVGYLAEANGTPVGFAGMTLEENPRFAHAGYLWGVFVAPGHRGQRLADQLVEACVAVAKTRGLRLVRLGVGTFNPRAIACYLRCGFSIYGIEAESMAAGDRYIDEFMMHRRLVP
;
A
#
# COMPACT_ATOMS: atom_id res chain seq x y z
N MET A 1 -12.86 16.94 -10.59
CA MET A 1 -13.56 15.64 -10.59
C MET A 1 -13.77 15.22 -9.15
N PRO A 2 -14.96 14.70 -8.75
CA PRO A 2 -15.12 14.14 -7.42
C PRO A 2 -14.33 12.84 -7.30
N TYR A 3 -13.53 12.72 -6.23
CA TYR A 3 -12.83 11.50 -5.86
C TYR A 3 -13.51 10.90 -4.63
N THR A 4 -13.56 9.57 -4.58
CA THR A 4 -14.02 8.82 -3.41
C THR A 4 -12.99 7.83 -2.96
N ILE A 5 -12.91 7.58 -1.66
CA ILE A 5 -12.09 6.52 -1.07
C ILE A 5 -13.05 5.50 -0.48
N ARG A 6 -12.97 4.26 -0.93
CA ARG A 6 -13.81 3.17 -0.39
C ARG A 6 -13.00 1.90 -0.12
N ARG A 7 -13.55 1.04 0.70
CA ARG A 7 -12.97 -0.29 0.93
C ARG A 7 -13.01 -1.13 -0.35
N VAL A 8 -11.98 -1.96 -0.51
CA VAL A 8 -11.94 -3.04 -1.49
C VAL A 8 -12.99 -4.08 -1.13
N THR A 9 -13.63 -4.65 -2.16
CA THR A 9 -14.58 -5.77 -2.06
C THR A 9 -14.16 -6.90 -2.99
N LEU A 10 -14.76 -8.08 -2.89
CA LEU A 10 -14.49 -9.19 -3.80
C LEU A 10 -14.86 -8.91 -5.27
N ALA A 11 -15.72 -7.93 -5.53
CA ALA A 11 -16.03 -7.49 -6.88
C ALA A 11 -14.90 -6.72 -7.56
N ASP A 12 -13.88 -6.31 -6.78
CA ASP A 12 -12.77 -5.47 -7.28
C ASP A 12 -11.56 -6.26 -7.77
N VAL A 13 -11.61 -7.58 -7.87
CA VAL A 13 -10.46 -8.42 -8.25
C VAL A 13 -9.84 -7.95 -9.57
N ASP A 14 -10.62 -7.74 -10.60
CA ASP A 14 -10.12 -7.33 -11.92
C ASP A 14 -9.60 -5.88 -11.92
N SER A 15 -10.30 -4.98 -11.23
CA SER A 15 -9.89 -3.58 -11.08
C SER A 15 -8.58 -3.46 -10.29
N PHE A 16 -8.46 -4.20 -9.19
CA PHE A 16 -7.24 -4.26 -8.39
C PHE A 16 -6.07 -4.82 -9.19
N ARG A 17 -6.28 -5.95 -9.91
CA ARG A 17 -5.28 -6.54 -10.81
C ARG A 17 -4.79 -5.50 -11.83
N THR A 18 -5.72 -4.83 -12.50
CA THR A 18 -5.40 -3.80 -13.51
C THR A 18 -4.55 -2.68 -12.92
N LEU A 19 -4.96 -2.12 -11.79
CA LEU A 19 -4.20 -1.06 -11.09
C LEU A 19 -2.85 -1.55 -10.60
N ARG A 20 -2.76 -2.79 -10.11
CA ARG A 20 -1.48 -3.35 -9.65
C ARG A 20 -0.50 -3.53 -10.79
N LEU A 21 -0.94 -4.06 -11.94
CA LEU A 21 -0.11 -4.18 -13.13
C LEU A 21 0.33 -2.81 -13.65
N GLN A 22 -0.57 -1.82 -13.65
CA GLN A 22 -0.23 -0.43 -13.98
C GLN A 22 0.82 0.14 -13.04
N ALA A 23 0.70 -0.08 -11.73
CA ALA A 23 1.66 0.38 -10.74
C ALA A 23 3.07 -0.18 -10.98
N LEU A 24 3.16 -1.49 -11.26
CA LEU A 24 4.42 -2.18 -11.54
C LEU A 24 5.05 -1.74 -12.88
N ALA A 25 4.23 -1.36 -13.87
CA ALA A 25 4.72 -0.80 -15.12
C ALA A 25 5.20 0.66 -14.98
N ASP A 26 4.49 1.47 -14.19
CA ASP A 26 4.77 2.90 -14.04
C ASP A 26 5.98 3.19 -13.13
N THR A 27 6.09 2.43 -12.03
CA THR A 27 7.15 2.61 -11.02
C THR A 27 7.70 1.27 -10.54
N PRO A 28 8.40 0.50 -11.42
CA PRO A 28 8.81 -0.88 -11.13
C PRO A 28 9.63 -1.03 -9.84
N ASP A 29 10.52 -0.07 -9.58
CA ASP A 29 11.42 -0.13 -8.42
C ASP A 29 10.75 0.26 -7.08
N ALA A 30 9.50 0.71 -7.12
CA ALA A 30 8.78 1.11 -5.91
C ALA A 30 8.06 -0.05 -5.21
N PHE A 31 8.13 -1.26 -5.75
CA PHE A 31 7.37 -2.41 -5.24
C PHE A 31 8.24 -3.66 -5.19
N GLY A 32 8.05 -4.48 -4.17
CA GLY A 32 8.73 -5.77 -4.00
C GLY A 32 8.24 -6.89 -4.94
N ASP A 33 7.68 -6.54 -6.09
CA ASP A 33 7.21 -7.47 -7.10
C ASP A 33 7.55 -6.93 -8.50
N THR A 34 7.65 -7.79 -9.51
CA THR A 34 7.90 -7.38 -10.89
C THR A 34 6.64 -7.50 -11.74
N LEU A 35 6.56 -6.68 -12.81
CA LEU A 35 5.45 -6.74 -13.75
C LEU A 35 5.33 -8.14 -14.38
N ALA A 36 6.44 -8.75 -14.79
CA ALA A 36 6.46 -10.08 -15.40
C ALA A 36 5.94 -11.17 -14.44
N HIS A 37 6.38 -11.14 -13.18
CA HIS A 37 5.89 -12.06 -12.16
C HIS A 37 4.40 -11.85 -11.90
N ALA A 38 3.94 -10.63 -11.72
CA ALA A 38 2.53 -10.32 -11.51
C ALA A 38 1.64 -10.73 -12.70
N GLN A 39 2.11 -10.55 -13.94
CA GLN A 39 1.39 -10.97 -15.16
C GLN A 39 1.24 -12.49 -15.25
N SER A 40 2.21 -13.26 -14.77
CA SER A 40 2.18 -14.72 -14.79
C SER A 40 1.22 -15.34 -13.76
N GLN A 41 0.69 -14.53 -12.83
CA GLN A 41 -0.16 -15.04 -11.75
C GLN A 41 -1.56 -15.41 -12.22
N SER A 42 -2.10 -16.50 -11.64
CA SER A 42 -3.44 -17.00 -11.93
C SER A 42 -4.54 -16.08 -11.38
N ASN A 43 -5.77 -16.23 -11.87
CA ASN A 43 -6.92 -15.54 -11.29
C ASN A 43 -7.12 -15.89 -9.81
N GLY A 44 -6.84 -17.12 -9.40
CA GLY A 44 -6.89 -17.53 -7.99
C GLY A 44 -5.96 -16.74 -7.09
N TYR A 45 -4.75 -16.42 -7.54
CA TYR A 45 -3.82 -15.56 -6.83
C TYR A 45 -4.41 -14.15 -6.58
N TRP A 46 -5.00 -13.54 -7.61
CA TRP A 46 -5.61 -12.21 -7.50
C TRP A 46 -6.83 -12.22 -6.58
N THR A 47 -7.65 -13.26 -6.66
CA THR A 47 -8.78 -13.46 -5.77
C THR A 47 -8.33 -13.56 -4.31
N GLU A 48 -7.30 -14.37 -4.02
CA GLU A 48 -6.76 -14.52 -2.65
C GLU A 48 -6.19 -13.18 -2.11
N ARG A 49 -5.46 -12.44 -2.93
CA ARG A 49 -4.95 -11.12 -2.52
C ARG A 49 -6.07 -10.14 -2.15
N VAL A 50 -7.13 -10.08 -2.95
CA VAL A 50 -8.30 -9.24 -2.66
C VAL A 50 -9.04 -9.77 -1.43
N THR A 51 -9.22 -11.08 -1.33
CA THR A 51 -9.85 -11.72 -0.16
C THR A 51 -9.13 -11.33 1.14
N THR A 52 -7.80 -11.38 1.16
CA THR A 52 -7.00 -10.99 2.32
C THR A 52 -7.26 -9.53 2.74
N MET A 53 -7.51 -8.63 1.78
CA MET A 53 -7.83 -7.22 2.05
C MET A 53 -9.28 -7.00 2.55
N THR A 54 -10.14 -8.00 2.44
CA THR A 54 -11.54 -7.94 2.90
C THR A 54 -11.77 -8.63 4.24
N ILE A 55 -10.85 -9.50 4.65
CA ILE A 55 -10.91 -10.22 5.93
C ILE A 55 -10.32 -9.35 7.02
N ASP A 56 -11.18 -8.88 7.88
CA ASP A 56 -10.82 -7.91 8.92
C ASP A 56 -9.67 -8.33 9.87
N THR A 57 -9.43 -9.60 10.09
CA THR A 57 -8.31 -10.09 10.92
C THR A 57 -6.98 -10.15 10.16
N ARG A 58 -6.99 -10.19 8.84
CA ARG A 58 -5.80 -10.40 7.98
C ARG A 58 -5.33 -9.14 7.27
N GLY A 59 -6.24 -8.23 6.95
CA GLY A 59 -5.86 -7.03 6.25
C GLY A 59 -7.03 -6.10 5.90
N VAL A 60 -6.68 -4.99 5.30
CA VAL A 60 -7.62 -4.02 4.75
C VAL A 60 -7.07 -3.43 3.47
N GLY A 61 -7.93 -3.19 2.50
CA GLY A 61 -7.59 -2.49 1.27
C GLY A 61 -8.57 -1.38 0.96
N TYR A 62 -8.06 -0.32 0.35
CA TYR A 62 -8.84 0.82 -0.12
C TYR A 62 -8.55 1.12 -1.58
N LEU A 63 -9.59 1.56 -2.31
CA LEU A 63 -9.50 2.12 -3.65
C LEU A 63 -9.82 3.60 -3.61
N ALA A 64 -9.08 4.37 -4.40
CA ALA A 64 -9.46 5.73 -4.79
C ALA A 64 -10.14 5.66 -6.15
N GLU A 65 -11.30 6.29 -6.29
CA GLU A 65 -12.07 6.31 -7.53
C GLU A 65 -12.25 7.74 -8.05
N ALA A 66 -12.22 7.87 -9.37
CA ALA A 66 -12.63 9.07 -10.09
C ALA A 66 -13.87 8.71 -10.92
N ASN A 67 -15.01 9.32 -10.61
CA ASN A 67 -16.30 9.03 -11.28
C ASN A 67 -16.63 7.50 -11.32
N GLY A 68 -16.38 6.79 -10.21
CA GLY A 68 -16.64 5.36 -10.11
C GLY A 68 -15.59 4.45 -10.75
N THR A 69 -14.54 5.00 -11.35
CA THR A 69 -13.42 4.25 -11.91
C THR A 69 -12.26 4.22 -10.93
N PRO A 70 -11.74 3.04 -10.53
CA PRO A 70 -10.58 2.94 -9.67
C PRO A 70 -9.32 3.54 -10.31
N VAL A 71 -8.65 4.45 -9.58
CA VAL A 71 -7.47 5.20 -10.04
C VAL A 71 -6.31 5.14 -9.05
N GLY A 72 -6.48 4.46 -7.94
CA GLY A 72 -5.42 4.26 -6.94
C GLY A 72 -5.83 3.24 -5.89
N PHE A 73 -4.84 2.74 -5.15
CA PHE A 73 -5.08 1.78 -4.07
C PHE A 73 -4.03 1.90 -2.96
N ALA A 74 -4.38 1.40 -1.79
CA ALA A 74 -3.47 1.09 -0.69
C ALA A 74 -3.96 -0.14 0.06
N GLY A 75 -3.05 -0.92 0.61
CA GLY A 75 -3.34 -2.06 1.47
C GLY A 75 -2.58 -1.99 2.79
N MET A 76 -3.14 -2.62 3.81
CA MET A 76 -2.46 -2.85 5.09
C MET A 76 -2.68 -4.30 5.50
N THR A 77 -1.59 -4.99 5.77
CA THR A 77 -1.61 -6.35 6.34
C THR A 77 -1.61 -6.27 7.85
N LEU A 78 -2.34 -7.19 8.46
CA LEU A 78 -2.43 -7.38 9.91
C LEU A 78 -1.84 -8.74 10.25
N GLU A 79 -1.10 -8.82 11.34
CA GLU A 79 -0.47 -10.06 11.80
C GLU A 79 -1.39 -10.79 12.79
N GLU A 80 -1.61 -12.09 12.53
CA GLU A 80 -2.38 -12.94 13.44
C GLU A 80 -1.54 -13.44 14.63
N ASN A 81 -0.19 -13.46 14.47
CA ASN A 81 0.69 -13.83 15.56
C ASN A 81 0.63 -12.78 16.69
N PRO A 82 0.27 -13.16 17.93
CA PRO A 82 0.08 -12.23 19.05
C PRO A 82 1.31 -11.35 19.35
N ARG A 83 2.51 -11.82 19.03
CA ARG A 83 3.75 -11.03 19.23
C ARG A 83 3.85 -9.85 18.29
N PHE A 84 3.18 -9.90 17.13
CA PHE A 84 3.22 -8.87 16.07
C PHE A 84 1.87 -8.18 15.88
N ALA A 85 0.78 -8.72 16.44
CA ALA A 85 -0.60 -8.24 16.27
C ALA A 85 -0.85 -6.79 16.75
N HIS A 86 0.13 -6.19 17.42
CA HIS A 86 0.08 -4.79 17.84
C HIS A 86 0.39 -3.79 16.72
N ALA A 87 0.77 -4.26 15.53
CA ALA A 87 1.20 -3.42 14.41
C ALA A 87 0.55 -3.83 13.09
N GLY A 88 0.26 -2.86 12.23
CA GLY A 88 -0.09 -3.07 10.83
C GLY A 88 1.10 -2.76 9.92
N TYR A 89 1.14 -3.40 8.74
CA TYR A 89 2.12 -3.10 7.70
C TYR A 89 1.42 -2.53 6.46
N LEU A 90 1.62 -1.25 6.19
CA LEU A 90 1.08 -0.54 5.02
C LEU A 90 1.92 -0.88 3.78
N TRP A 91 1.26 -1.18 2.67
CA TRP A 91 1.91 -1.54 1.42
C TRP A 91 1.11 -1.06 0.21
N GLY A 92 1.77 -1.04 -0.95
CA GLY A 92 1.12 -0.94 -2.25
C GLY A 92 0.48 0.42 -2.56
N VAL A 93 0.86 1.50 -1.88
CA VAL A 93 0.28 2.83 -2.12
C VAL A 93 0.59 3.30 -3.54
N PHE A 94 -0.44 3.43 -4.36
CA PHE A 94 -0.33 3.85 -5.74
C PHE A 94 -1.49 4.76 -6.15
N VAL A 95 -1.17 5.75 -6.97
CA VAL A 95 -2.14 6.61 -7.68
C VAL A 95 -1.71 6.73 -9.13
N ALA A 96 -2.62 6.46 -10.05
CA ALA A 96 -2.38 6.53 -11.49
C ALA A 96 -1.90 7.95 -11.89
N PRO A 97 -0.95 8.07 -12.85
CA PRO A 97 -0.28 9.32 -13.17
C PRO A 97 -1.22 10.53 -13.40
N GLY A 98 -2.30 10.32 -14.16
CA GLY A 98 -3.29 11.37 -14.46
C GLY A 98 -4.11 11.89 -13.28
N HIS A 99 -4.00 11.24 -12.10
CA HIS A 99 -4.76 11.57 -10.89
C HIS A 99 -3.87 12.00 -9.72
N ARG A 100 -2.56 12.15 -9.95
CA ARG A 100 -1.58 12.61 -8.95
C ARG A 100 -1.76 14.11 -8.65
N GLY A 101 -1.19 14.58 -7.54
CA GLY A 101 -1.31 15.98 -7.12
C GLY A 101 -2.61 16.32 -6.37
N GLN A 102 -3.55 15.39 -6.24
CA GLN A 102 -4.85 15.55 -5.56
C GLN A 102 -4.86 15.01 -4.12
N ARG A 103 -3.70 14.69 -3.57
CA ARG A 103 -3.53 14.07 -2.24
C ARG A 103 -4.29 12.75 -2.05
N LEU A 104 -4.57 12.01 -3.12
CA LEU A 104 -5.27 10.73 -3.02
C LEU A 104 -4.44 9.67 -2.27
N ALA A 105 -3.11 9.69 -2.44
CA ALA A 105 -2.23 8.81 -1.67
C ALA A 105 -2.34 9.09 -0.16
N ASP A 106 -2.35 10.37 0.24
CA ASP A 106 -2.53 10.76 1.65
C ASP A 106 -3.88 10.23 2.20
N GLN A 107 -4.97 10.34 1.43
CA GLN A 107 -6.30 9.86 1.81
C GLN A 107 -6.36 8.33 1.92
N LEU A 108 -5.74 7.61 1.00
CA LEU A 108 -5.63 6.14 1.03
C LEU A 108 -4.86 5.66 2.27
N VAL A 109 -3.74 6.30 2.58
CA VAL A 109 -2.92 6.01 3.77
C VAL A 109 -3.72 6.27 5.05
N GLU A 110 -4.40 7.43 5.15
CA GLU A 110 -5.21 7.77 6.32
C GLU A 110 -6.40 6.83 6.50
N ALA A 111 -7.00 6.33 5.42
CA ALA A 111 -8.05 5.32 5.50
C ALA A 111 -7.55 4.01 6.13
N CYS A 112 -6.36 3.54 5.75
CA CYS A 112 -5.72 2.38 6.39
C CYS A 112 -5.38 2.66 7.85
N VAL A 113 -4.81 3.83 8.16
CA VAL A 113 -4.46 4.24 9.53
C VAL A 113 -5.70 4.36 10.41
N ALA A 114 -6.82 4.83 9.89
CA ALA A 114 -8.09 4.91 10.63
C ALA A 114 -8.55 3.52 11.11
N VAL A 115 -8.43 2.49 10.25
CA VAL A 115 -8.72 1.10 10.65
C VAL A 115 -7.76 0.64 11.74
N ALA A 116 -6.47 0.91 11.61
CA ALA A 116 -5.49 0.54 12.63
C ALA A 116 -5.82 1.17 14.00
N LYS A 117 -6.24 2.44 14.02
CA LYS A 117 -6.70 3.13 15.25
C LYS A 117 -7.95 2.48 15.85
N THR A 118 -8.97 2.24 15.03
CA THR A 118 -10.23 1.61 15.48
C THR A 118 -9.99 0.24 16.09
N ARG A 119 -8.95 -0.48 15.63
CA ARG A 119 -8.55 -1.78 16.16
C ARG A 119 -7.63 -1.72 17.38
N GLY A 120 -7.26 -0.52 17.81
CA GLY A 120 -6.35 -0.35 18.95
C GLY A 120 -4.91 -0.78 18.67
N LEU A 121 -4.48 -0.78 17.39
CA LEU A 121 -3.09 -1.04 17.07
C LEU A 121 -2.20 0.07 17.63
N ARG A 122 -0.99 -0.29 18.04
CA ARG A 122 -0.03 0.67 18.60
C ARG A 122 0.71 1.46 17.54
N LEU A 123 0.92 0.86 16.35
CA LEU A 123 1.64 1.51 15.26
C LEU A 123 1.31 0.90 13.90
N VAL A 124 1.58 1.66 12.85
CA VAL A 124 1.65 1.20 11.47
C VAL A 124 3.07 1.37 10.96
N ARG A 125 3.59 0.38 10.24
CA ARG A 125 4.93 0.36 9.63
C ARG A 125 4.82 0.34 8.12
N LEU A 126 5.89 0.76 7.44
CA LEU A 126 6.09 0.62 6.01
C LEU A 126 7.58 0.66 5.66
N GLY A 127 7.94 0.12 4.50
CA GLY A 127 9.19 0.38 3.78
C GLY A 127 8.93 1.29 2.58
N VAL A 128 9.88 2.14 2.24
CA VAL A 128 9.83 2.99 1.05
C VAL A 128 11.23 3.20 0.48
N GLY A 129 11.39 2.98 -0.83
CA GLY A 129 12.67 3.18 -1.50
C GLY A 129 13.22 4.59 -1.27
N THR A 130 14.49 4.68 -0.89
CA THR A 130 15.16 5.95 -0.55
C THR A 130 15.17 6.94 -1.73
N PHE A 131 15.04 6.42 -2.95
CA PHE A 131 14.98 7.19 -4.19
C PHE A 131 13.60 7.81 -4.48
N ASN A 132 12.55 7.54 -3.66
CA ASN A 132 11.18 7.95 -3.93
C ASN A 132 10.72 9.14 -3.04
N PRO A 133 11.20 10.37 -3.32
CA PRO A 133 10.92 11.53 -2.47
C PRO A 133 9.41 11.88 -2.41
N ARG A 134 8.63 11.53 -3.45
CA ARG A 134 7.18 11.79 -3.47
C ARG A 134 6.43 10.92 -2.46
N ALA A 135 6.76 9.63 -2.42
CA ALA A 135 6.16 8.71 -1.44
C ALA A 135 6.61 9.05 -0.03
N ILE A 136 7.91 9.32 0.19
CA ILE A 136 8.46 9.74 1.48
C ILE A 136 7.72 11.00 2.00
N ALA A 137 7.56 12.03 1.17
CA ALA A 137 6.85 13.24 1.54
C ALA A 137 5.37 12.99 1.88
N CYS A 138 4.70 12.05 1.17
CA CYS A 138 3.35 11.61 1.50
C CYS A 138 3.30 10.99 2.90
N TYR A 139 4.17 10.04 3.22
CA TYR A 139 4.18 9.38 4.52
C TYR A 139 4.54 10.33 5.66
N LEU A 140 5.48 11.25 5.46
CA LEU A 140 5.80 12.29 6.44
C LEU A 140 4.58 13.17 6.75
N ARG A 141 3.82 13.61 5.72
CA ARG A 141 2.56 14.36 5.92
C ARG A 141 1.49 13.56 6.67
N CYS A 142 1.46 12.24 6.45
CA CYS A 142 0.59 11.32 7.19
C CYS A 142 1.14 10.96 8.58
N GLY A 143 2.13 11.67 9.10
CA GLY A 143 2.65 11.52 10.46
C GLY A 143 3.55 10.30 10.68
N PHE A 144 4.08 9.71 9.61
CA PHE A 144 5.14 8.71 9.71
C PHE A 144 6.49 9.36 9.93
N SER A 145 7.39 8.68 10.63
CA SER A 145 8.78 9.06 10.83
C SER A 145 9.71 7.91 10.43
N ILE A 146 10.89 8.24 9.90
CA ILE A 146 11.94 7.28 9.60
C ILE A 146 12.56 6.82 10.91
N TYR A 147 12.73 5.48 11.07
CA TYR A 147 13.40 4.91 12.24
C TYR A 147 14.61 4.05 11.87
N GLY A 148 14.84 3.79 10.58
CA GLY A 148 15.97 3.00 10.11
C GLY A 148 16.07 2.97 8.59
N ILE A 149 17.14 2.35 8.12
CA ILE A 149 17.39 2.04 6.70
C ILE A 149 17.60 0.53 6.61
N GLU A 150 16.90 -0.11 5.69
CA GLU A 150 17.17 -1.48 5.27
C GLU A 150 18.03 -1.40 4.00
N ALA A 151 19.31 -1.74 4.15
CA ALA A 151 20.25 -1.74 3.03
C ALA A 151 19.97 -2.91 2.11
N GLU A 152 20.03 -2.67 0.79
CA GLU A 152 19.86 -3.71 -0.23
C GLU A 152 18.55 -4.51 -0.09
N SER A 153 17.48 -3.84 0.34
CA SER A 153 16.17 -4.44 0.60
C SER A 153 15.57 -5.14 -0.63
N MET A 154 15.84 -4.60 -1.83
CA MET A 154 15.33 -5.15 -3.09
C MET A 154 16.42 -5.15 -4.17
N ALA A 155 16.44 -6.21 -4.99
CA ALA A 155 17.24 -6.25 -6.22
C ALA A 155 16.44 -5.65 -7.39
N ALA A 156 17.07 -4.78 -8.18
CA ALA A 156 16.50 -4.14 -9.37
C ALA A 156 17.50 -4.27 -10.55
N GLY A 157 17.49 -5.42 -11.21
CA GLY A 157 18.51 -5.78 -12.21
C GLY A 157 19.89 -5.91 -11.56
N ASP A 158 20.85 -5.12 -12.04
CA ASP A 158 22.25 -5.14 -11.55
C ASP A 158 22.49 -4.20 -10.36
N ARG A 159 21.46 -3.60 -9.79
CA ARG A 159 21.54 -2.70 -8.64
C ARG A 159 20.65 -3.15 -7.50
N TYR A 160 20.93 -2.63 -6.31
CA TYR A 160 20.13 -2.85 -5.12
C TYR A 160 19.49 -1.55 -4.67
N ILE A 161 18.35 -1.66 -3.99
CA ILE A 161 17.55 -0.54 -3.50
C ILE A 161 17.54 -0.60 -1.99
N ASP A 162 17.94 0.52 -1.36
CA ASP A 162 17.76 0.73 0.07
C ASP A 162 16.35 1.26 0.34
N GLU A 163 15.76 0.84 1.46
CA GLU A 163 14.49 1.37 1.92
C GLU A 163 14.62 2.13 3.24
N PHE A 164 13.95 3.27 3.33
CA PHE A 164 13.64 3.86 4.63
C PHE A 164 12.54 3.04 5.29
N MET A 165 12.82 2.56 6.49
CA MET A 165 11.84 1.95 7.37
C MET A 165 11.14 3.05 8.15
N MET A 166 9.82 3.17 7.97
CA MET A 166 9.02 4.22 8.59
C MET A 166 7.94 3.63 9.49
N HIS A 167 7.59 4.36 10.54
CA HIS A 167 6.44 4.02 11.37
C HIS A 167 5.63 5.26 11.76
N ARG A 168 4.35 5.04 12.07
CA ARG A 168 3.48 6.00 12.74
C ARG A 168 2.95 5.38 14.03
N ARG A 169 3.25 5.97 15.19
CA ARG A 169 2.66 5.58 16.47
C ARG A 169 1.22 6.08 16.54
N LEU A 170 0.30 5.22 17.01
CA LEU A 170 -1.15 5.50 17.08
C LEU A 170 -1.63 5.78 18.49
N VAL A 171 -0.84 5.37 19.48
CA VAL A 171 -1.06 5.62 20.91
C VAL A 171 0.14 6.37 21.47
N PRO A 172 -0.06 7.21 22.48
CA PRO A 172 1.02 7.95 23.13
C PRO A 172 2.10 7.06 23.72
#